data_7ae39a4f19094860496305cf8e1a94db
#
_entry.id   7ae39a4f19094860496305cf8e1a94db
#
_cell.length_a   1.000
_cell.length_b   1.000
_cell.length_c   1.000
_cell.angle_alpha   90.00
_cell.angle_beta   90.00
_cell.angle_gamma   90.00
#
_symmetry.space_group_name_H-M   'P 1'
#
loop_
_entity.id
_entity.type
_entity.pdbx_description
1 polymer ?
#
loop_
_entity_poly.entity_id
_entity_poly.type
_entity_poly.pdbx_seq_one_letter_code
_entity_poly.pdbx_strand_id
1 'polypeptide(L)'
;MYEDIIVKQGNTLTISCAVRMPKDGKIIVERGAKLIIDGGTITNSCDGERWSGIQVWGNTAVQHTTLFGVPNATNLSVAAYENLVLAGNSPGMVILKNDALVENGNINTLVTDRLDGYFPTYYGGIVYAENSTFSNCRKAVAFMKYDFENFSQFRNCVFETNV
;
A
#
# COMPACT_ATOMS: atom_id res chain seq x y z
N MET A 1 21.26 -8.24 -10.54
CA MET A 1 20.87 -8.18 -9.09
C MET A 1 19.49 -7.55 -9.05
N TYR A 2 18.55 -8.25 -8.49
CA TYR A 2 17.18 -7.75 -8.37
C TYR A 2 17.00 -7.22 -6.96
N GLU A 3 16.69 -5.95 -6.81
CA GLU A 3 16.58 -5.32 -5.51
C GLU A 3 15.12 -4.99 -5.21
N ASP A 4 14.75 -5.17 -3.95
CA ASP A 4 13.49 -4.69 -3.42
C ASP A 4 13.52 -3.16 -3.31
N ILE A 5 12.36 -2.53 -3.43
CA ILE A 5 12.20 -1.11 -3.14
C ILE A 5 11.78 -0.97 -1.69
N ILE A 6 12.56 -0.26 -0.89
CA ILE A 6 12.25 -0.04 0.52
C ILE A 6 12.05 1.46 0.76
N VAL A 7 10.82 1.84 1.09
CA VAL A 7 10.52 3.20 1.54
C VAL A 7 10.70 3.23 3.05
N LYS A 8 11.82 3.79 3.47
CA LYS A 8 12.20 3.80 4.89
C LYS A 8 11.47 4.85 5.68
N GLN A 9 11.35 4.60 6.98
CA GLN A 9 10.81 5.54 7.96
C GLN A 9 11.22 6.99 7.68
N GLY A 10 10.26 7.90 7.75
CA GLY A 10 10.47 9.34 7.55
C GLY A 10 10.53 9.76 6.08
N ASN A 11 10.44 8.83 5.14
CA ASN A 11 10.52 9.14 3.71
C ASN A 11 9.15 8.95 3.02
N THR A 12 8.99 9.72 1.95
CA THR A 12 7.89 9.56 1.00
C THR A 12 8.49 9.28 -0.38
N LEU A 13 8.04 8.20 -1.00
CA LEU A 13 8.36 7.87 -2.39
C LEU A 13 7.12 8.11 -3.25
N THR A 14 7.26 8.91 -4.30
CA THR A 14 6.20 9.09 -5.31
C THR A 14 6.60 8.42 -6.61
N ILE A 15 5.72 7.57 -7.13
CA ILE A 15 5.87 6.88 -8.41
C ILE A 15 4.83 7.44 -9.38
N SER A 16 5.31 8.11 -10.44
CA SER A 16 4.47 8.67 -11.50
C SER A 16 4.80 8.13 -12.90
N CYS A 17 5.60 7.09 -12.95
CA CYS A 17 6.01 6.41 -14.19
C CYS A 17 5.77 4.90 -14.08
N ALA A 18 6.11 4.17 -15.13
CA ALA A 18 6.06 2.72 -15.11
C ALA A 18 7.28 2.15 -14.36
N VAL A 19 7.01 1.33 -13.36
CA VAL A 19 8.02 0.56 -12.62
C VAL A 19 7.80 -0.92 -12.89
N ARG A 20 8.81 -1.58 -13.41
CA ARG A 20 8.79 -3.02 -13.69
C ARG A 20 9.53 -3.78 -12.61
N MET A 21 8.77 -4.55 -11.85
CA MET A 21 9.31 -5.34 -10.75
C MET A 21 9.80 -6.70 -11.24
N PRO A 22 10.95 -7.15 -10.79
CA PRO A 22 11.43 -8.48 -11.10
C PRO A 22 10.55 -9.56 -10.46
N LYS A 23 10.71 -10.79 -10.95
CA LYS A 23 10.10 -11.94 -10.28
C LYS A 23 10.48 -11.94 -8.80
N ASP A 24 9.49 -12.15 -7.97
CA ASP A 24 9.61 -12.17 -6.50
C ASP A 24 10.11 -10.85 -5.86
N GLY A 25 10.32 -9.81 -6.66
CA GLY A 25 10.61 -8.47 -6.14
C GLY A 25 9.43 -7.88 -5.39
N LYS A 26 9.70 -7.04 -4.40
CA LYS A 26 8.67 -6.44 -3.55
C LYS A 26 8.96 -4.97 -3.25
N ILE A 27 7.92 -4.28 -2.86
CA ILE A 27 8.00 -2.92 -2.31
C ILE A 27 7.64 -2.99 -0.83
N ILE A 28 8.49 -2.47 0.03
CA ILE A 28 8.25 -2.41 1.47
C ILE A 28 8.05 -0.95 1.85
N VAL A 29 6.92 -0.66 2.48
CA VAL A 29 6.63 0.64 3.09
C VAL A 29 6.73 0.47 4.60
N GLU A 30 7.82 0.94 5.18
CA GLU A 30 8.07 0.81 6.62
C GLU A 30 7.10 1.67 7.45
N ARG A 31 7.07 1.44 8.76
CA ARG A 31 6.39 2.34 9.70
C ARG A 31 6.89 3.77 9.52
N GLY A 32 5.98 4.74 9.54
CA GLY A 32 6.32 6.14 9.35
C GLY A 32 6.77 6.51 7.94
N ALA A 33 6.60 5.62 6.97
CA ALA A 33 6.89 5.85 5.56
C ALA A 33 5.61 5.96 4.73
N LYS A 34 5.73 6.60 3.57
CA LYS A 34 4.62 6.81 2.66
C LYS A 34 5.02 6.50 1.23
N LEU A 35 4.21 5.70 0.55
CA LEU A 35 4.31 5.45 -0.89
C LEU A 35 3.11 6.10 -1.58
N ILE A 36 3.36 6.94 -2.56
CA ILE A 36 2.33 7.55 -3.40
C ILE A 36 2.52 7.06 -4.83
N ILE A 37 1.49 6.42 -5.39
CA ILE A 37 1.45 6.03 -6.80
C ILE A 37 0.50 7.02 -7.48
N ASP A 38 1.07 8.01 -8.15
CA ASP A 38 0.37 9.13 -8.75
C ASP A 38 0.39 8.99 -10.28
N GLY A 39 -0.62 8.34 -10.82
CA GLY A 39 -0.69 8.05 -12.25
C GLY A 39 0.33 7.01 -12.75
N GLY A 40 1.12 6.45 -11.84
CA GLY A 40 2.15 5.47 -12.17
C GLY A 40 1.60 4.05 -12.35
N THR A 41 2.40 3.21 -12.96
CA THR A 41 2.11 1.78 -13.13
C THR A 41 3.18 0.95 -12.44
N ILE A 42 2.76 -0.03 -11.64
CA ILE A 42 3.65 -1.06 -11.09
C ILE A 42 3.24 -2.40 -11.68
N THR A 43 4.15 -3.03 -12.38
CA THR A 43 3.91 -4.27 -13.10
C THR A 43 5.12 -5.21 -13.03
N ASN A 44 4.98 -6.41 -13.57
CA ASN A 44 6.07 -7.36 -13.70
C ASN A 44 7.05 -6.97 -14.81
N SER A 45 8.29 -7.42 -14.72
CA SER A 45 9.31 -7.17 -15.74
C SER A 45 9.26 -8.16 -16.89
N CYS A 46 8.80 -9.38 -16.66
CA CYS A 46 8.74 -10.45 -17.64
C CYS A 46 7.34 -11.05 -17.70
N ASP A 47 6.89 -11.35 -18.92
CA ASP A 47 5.60 -11.98 -19.16
C ASP A 47 5.51 -13.35 -18.46
N GLY A 48 4.37 -13.60 -17.83
CA GLY A 48 4.11 -14.84 -17.11
C GLY A 48 4.72 -14.94 -15.72
N GLU A 49 5.62 -14.05 -15.35
CA GLU A 49 6.17 -14.00 -14.00
C GLU A 49 5.45 -12.96 -13.14
N ARG A 50 5.31 -13.26 -11.85
CA ARG A 50 4.64 -12.36 -10.90
C ARG A 50 5.64 -11.82 -9.90
N TRP A 51 5.51 -10.55 -9.57
CA TRP A 51 6.24 -9.93 -8.47
C TRP A 51 5.49 -10.13 -7.13
N SER A 52 6.21 -10.03 -6.02
CA SER A 52 5.66 -10.39 -4.71
C SER A 52 4.63 -9.40 -4.17
N GLY A 53 4.72 -8.12 -4.52
CA GLY A 53 3.74 -7.14 -4.09
C GLY A 53 4.29 -6.05 -3.18
N ILE A 54 3.36 -5.31 -2.55
CA ILE A 54 3.62 -4.19 -1.67
C ILE A 54 3.27 -4.60 -0.23
N GLN A 55 4.23 -4.50 0.68
CA GLN A 55 4.02 -4.65 2.12
C GLN A 55 3.89 -3.27 2.77
N VAL A 56 2.81 -3.05 3.49
CA VAL A 56 2.58 -1.81 4.24
C VAL A 56 2.66 -2.14 5.72
N TRP A 57 3.75 -1.77 6.36
CA TRP A 57 3.99 -2.09 7.76
C TRP A 57 3.18 -1.19 8.68
N GLY A 58 2.19 -1.76 9.35
CA GLY A 58 1.33 -1.07 10.29
C GLY A 58 1.87 -1.07 11.72
N ASN A 59 1.06 -0.54 12.62
CA ASN A 59 1.31 -0.58 14.05
C ASN A 59 -0.02 -0.73 14.79
N THR A 60 -0.26 -1.90 15.38
CA THR A 60 -1.49 -2.20 16.10
C THR A 60 -1.68 -1.40 17.39
N ALA A 61 -0.63 -0.76 17.90
CA ALA A 61 -0.71 0.12 19.06
C ALA A 61 -1.18 1.55 18.72
N VAL A 62 -1.23 1.90 17.43
CA VAL A 62 -1.64 3.24 16.97
C VAL A 62 -3.05 3.20 16.40
N GLN A 63 -3.96 3.95 17.02
CA GLN A 63 -5.31 4.09 16.51
C GLN A 63 -5.36 5.13 15.39
N HIS A 64 -5.98 4.77 14.26
CA HIS A 64 -6.11 5.69 13.13
C HIS A 64 -6.95 6.92 13.46
N THR A 65 -7.96 6.76 14.33
CA THR A 65 -8.74 7.89 14.85
C THR A 65 -7.87 8.94 15.53
N THR A 66 -6.93 8.51 16.34
CA THR A 66 -5.97 9.41 17.01
C THR A 66 -4.99 10.01 16.00
N LEU A 67 -4.50 9.22 15.07
CA LEU A 67 -3.54 9.64 14.06
C LEU A 67 -4.10 10.77 13.17
N PHE A 68 -5.36 10.62 12.72
CA PHE A 68 -6.04 11.61 11.88
C PHE A 68 -6.81 12.68 12.66
N GLY A 69 -7.01 12.48 13.95
CA GLY A 69 -7.76 13.42 14.81
C GLY A 69 -9.26 13.50 14.51
N VAL A 70 -9.84 12.47 13.89
CA VAL A 70 -11.27 12.39 13.54
C VAL A 70 -11.83 11.02 13.91
N PRO A 71 -13.16 10.92 14.20
CA PRO A 71 -13.74 9.66 14.68
C PRO A 71 -13.88 8.57 13.62
N ASN A 72 -13.87 8.93 12.34
CA ASN A 72 -13.97 8.00 11.21
C ASN A 72 -13.38 8.61 9.95
N ALA A 73 -13.20 7.77 8.93
CA ALA A 73 -12.59 8.16 7.67
C ALA A 73 -13.58 8.69 6.62
N THR A 74 -14.88 8.75 6.92
CA THR A 74 -15.94 8.93 5.91
C THR A 74 -15.77 10.21 5.07
N ASN A 75 -15.31 11.30 5.66
CA ASN A 75 -15.17 12.60 4.99
C ASN A 75 -13.71 12.96 4.68
N LEU A 76 -12.78 12.04 4.84
CA LEU A 76 -11.39 12.31 4.53
C LEU A 76 -11.16 12.28 3.01
N SER A 77 -10.51 13.32 2.49
CA SER A 77 -10.06 13.39 1.10
C SER A 77 -8.65 12.83 0.94
N VAL A 78 -8.21 12.62 -0.29
CA VAL A 78 -6.82 12.23 -0.58
C VAL A 78 -5.80 13.18 0.07
N ALA A 79 -6.09 14.49 0.09
CA ALA A 79 -5.21 15.48 0.69
C ALA A 79 -4.98 15.23 2.20
N ALA A 80 -5.99 14.75 2.92
CA ALA A 80 -5.84 14.40 4.34
C ALA A 80 -4.81 13.30 4.56
N TYR A 81 -4.74 12.31 3.67
CA TYR A 81 -3.73 11.24 3.70
C TYR A 81 -2.37 11.74 3.24
N GLU A 82 -2.31 12.50 2.15
CA GLU A 82 -1.06 13.02 1.61
C GLU A 82 -0.35 13.97 2.58
N ASN A 83 -1.11 14.83 3.24
CA ASN A 83 -0.57 15.87 4.12
C ASN A 83 -0.35 15.37 5.56
N LEU A 84 -0.78 14.17 5.88
CA LEU A 84 -0.57 13.62 7.22
C LEU A 84 0.93 13.42 7.47
N VAL A 85 1.43 14.03 8.56
CA VAL A 85 2.81 13.84 9.00
C VAL A 85 2.89 12.55 9.82
N LEU A 86 3.68 11.59 9.35
CA LEU A 86 3.88 10.31 10.02
C LEU A 86 5.09 10.38 10.95
N ALA A 87 4.87 10.10 12.23
CA ALA A 87 5.96 9.87 13.18
C ALA A 87 6.58 8.48 12.96
N GLY A 88 7.72 8.20 13.55
CA GLY A 88 8.45 6.97 13.30
C GLY A 88 7.75 5.67 13.69
N ASN A 89 6.81 5.73 14.63
CA ASN A 89 6.00 4.58 15.04
C ASN A 89 4.59 4.59 14.42
N SER A 90 4.28 5.56 13.58
CA SER A 90 3.02 5.58 12.83
C SER A 90 2.95 4.40 11.87
N PRO A 91 1.76 3.90 11.53
CA PRO A 91 1.64 2.93 10.46
C PRO A 91 2.20 3.48 9.15
N GLY A 92 2.72 2.59 8.30
CA GLY A 92 3.04 2.94 6.92
C GLY A 92 1.77 3.21 6.13
N MET A 93 1.89 3.94 5.04
CA MET A 93 0.77 4.37 4.22
C MET A 93 1.08 4.23 2.74
N VAL A 94 0.10 3.74 1.99
CA VAL A 94 0.12 3.73 0.52
C VAL A 94 -1.07 4.54 0.00
N ILE A 95 -0.80 5.43 -0.94
CA ILE A 95 -1.81 6.24 -1.62
C ILE A 95 -1.73 5.96 -3.13
N LEU A 96 -2.86 5.59 -3.73
CA LEU A 96 -3.00 5.42 -5.17
C LEU A 96 -4.00 6.46 -5.67
N LYS A 97 -3.65 7.18 -6.75
CA LYS A 97 -4.52 8.21 -7.34
C LYS A 97 -4.20 8.44 -8.82
N ASN A 98 -5.08 9.19 -9.49
CA ASN A 98 -4.87 9.68 -10.87
C ASN A 98 -4.59 8.53 -11.86
N ASP A 99 -5.47 7.54 -11.90
CA ASP A 99 -5.36 6.36 -12.77
C ASP A 99 -4.12 5.49 -12.51
N ALA A 100 -3.68 5.43 -11.26
CA ALA A 100 -2.64 4.49 -10.86
C ALA A 100 -3.03 3.05 -11.18
N LEU A 101 -2.09 2.27 -11.66
CA LEU A 101 -2.28 0.87 -12.04
C LEU A 101 -1.29 -0.01 -11.28
N VAL A 102 -1.81 -1.02 -10.60
CA VAL A 102 -1.02 -2.09 -9.98
C VAL A 102 -1.47 -3.41 -10.60
N GLU A 103 -0.57 -4.11 -11.26
CA GLU A 103 -0.93 -5.32 -12.00
C GLU A 103 0.07 -6.46 -11.85
N ASN A 104 -0.41 -7.66 -12.17
CA ASN A 104 0.39 -8.88 -12.25
C ASN A 104 1.11 -9.26 -10.95
N GLY A 105 0.58 -8.82 -9.82
CA GLY A 105 1.09 -9.20 -8.50
C GLY A 105 0.68 -10.61 -8.08
N ASN A 106 1.38 -11.15 -7.10
CA ASN A 106 1.14 -12.48 -6.55
C ASN A 106 0.04 -12.44 -5.46
N ILE A 107 0.02 -13.44 -4.59
CA ILE A 107 -1.04 -13.70 -3.61
C ILE A 107 -1.33 -12.52 -2.68
N ASN A 108 -0.35 -11.70 -2.37
CA ASN A 108 -0.50 -10.52 -1.53
C ASN A 108 0.03 -9.29 -2.26
N THR A 109 -0.62 -8.92 -3.38
CA THR A 109 -0.17 -7.80 -4.20
C THR A 109 -0.07 -6.50 -3.40
N LEU A 110 -1.02 -6.24 -2.50
CA LEU A 110 -0.91 -5.21 -1.48
C LEU A 110 -1.36 -5.80 -0.15
N VAL A 111 -0.50 -5.83 0.84
CA VAL A 111 -0.81 -6.43 2.15
C VAL A 111 -0.39 -5.49 3.29
N THR A 112 -1.28 -5.32 4.26
CA THR A 112 -1.01 -4.48 5.43
C THR A 112 -0.32 -5.30 6.54
N ASP A 113 0.86 -5.83 6.22
CA ASP A 113 1.64 -6.72 7.09
C ASP A 113 3.12 -6.63 6.76
N ARG A 114 3.93 -7.15 7.66
CA ARG A 114 5.34 -7.46 7.48
C ARG A 114 5.51 -8.96 7.27
N LEU A 115 6.01 -9.38 6.11
CA LEU A 115 5.98 -10.78 5.68
C LEU A 115 7.31 -11.54 5.83
N ASP A 116 8.33 -10.95 6.43
CA ASP A 116 9.62 -11.63 6.69
C ASP A 116 9.63 -12.44 8.01
N GLY A 117 8.44 -12.80 8.50
CA GLY A 117 8.21 -13.57 9.71
C GLY A 117 6.78 -13.44 10.20
N TYR A 118 6.54 -13.74 11.46
CA TYR A 118 5.23 -13.53 12.10
C TYR A 118 5.29 -12.32 13.03
N PHE A 119 4.74 -11.21 12.55
CA PHE A 119 4.78 -9.92 13.24
C PHE A 119 3.38 -9.29 13.38
N PRO A 120 2.49 -9.83 14.23
CA PRO A 120 1.11 -9.31 14.35
C PRO A 120 1.05 -7.85 14.81
N THR A 121 2.08 -7.33 15.46
CA THR A 121 2.15 -5.91 15.83
C THR A 121 2.35 -4.99 14.62
N TYR A 122 2.69 -5.52 13.45
CA TYR A 122 2.84 -4.79 12.19
C TYR A 122 1.57 -4.77 11.33
N TYR A 123 0.44 -5.23 11.86
CA TYR A 123 -0.87 -5.06 11.21
C TYR A 123 -1.36 -3.62 11.33
N GLY A 124 -2.38 -3.25 10.58
CA GLY A 124 -2.97 -1.91 10.63
C GLY A 124 -2.30 -0.88 9.74
N GLY A 125 -1.64 -1.29 8.67
CA GLY A 125 -1.18 -0.38 7.61
C GLY A 125 -2.38 0.32 6.95
N ILE A 126 -2.13 1.49 6.35
CA ILE A 126 -3.16 2.33 5.77
C ILE A 126 -3.03 2.34 4.25
N VAL A 127 -4.14 2.10 3.56
CA VAL A 127 -4.23 2.18 2.10
C VAL A 127 -5.35 3.14 1.73
N TYR A 128 -5.01 4.17 0.98
CA TYR A 128 -6.00 5.02 0.33
C TYR A 128 -5.85 4.89 -1.17
N ALA A 129 -6.92 4.52 -1.86
CA ALA A 129 -6.92 4.42 -3.30
C ALA A 129 -8.16 5.13 -3.87
N GLU A 130 -7.95 5.97 -4.85
CA GLU A 130 -9.02 6.59 -5.63
C GLU A 130 -8.68 6.57 -7.12
N ASN A 131 -9.70 6.38 -7.96
CA ASN A 131 -9.55 6.39 -9.42
C ASN A 131 -8.36 5.55 -9.87
N SER A 132 -8.25 4.33 -9.34
CA SER A 132 -7.10 3.46 -9.57
C SER A 132 -7.55 2.03 -9.86
N THR A 133 -6.66 1.25 -10.46
CA THR A 133 -6.97 -0.11 -10.93
C THR A 133 -5.97 -1.11 -10.35
N PHE A 134 -6.50 -2.24 -9.88
CA PHE A 134 -5.75 -3.46 -9.61
C PHE A 134 -6.12 -4.49 -10.66
N SER A 135 -5.19 -4.87 -11.50
CA SER A 135 -5.43 -5.75 -12.63
C SER A 135 -4.61 -7.03 -12.56
N ASN A 136 -5.25 -8.15 -12.87
CA ASN A 136 -4.61 -9.45 -12.99
C ASN A 136 -3.75 -9.85 -11.77
N CYS A 137 -4.16 -9.47 -10.57
CA CYS A 137 -3.54 -9.87 -9.31
C CYS A 137 -4.19 -11.15 -8.79
N ARG A 138 -3.41 -12.05 -8.20
CA ARG A 138 -3.99 -13.25 -7.55
C ARG A 138 -4.84 -12.88 -6.34
N LYS A 139 -4.36 -11.94 -5.54
CA LYS A 139 -5.12 -11.25 -4.52
C LYS A 139 -4.68 -9.80 -4.55
N ALA A 140 -5.58 -8.90 -4.90
CA ALA A 140 -5.24 -7.50 -5.07
C ALA A 140 -4.84 -6.85 -3.75
N VAL A 141 -5.67 -6.97 -2.72
CA VAL A 141 -5.44 -6.36 -1.41
C VAL A 141 -5.76 -7.36 -0.31
N ALA A 142 -4.95 -7.42 0.73
CA ALA A 142 -5.19 -8.21 1.93
C ALA A 142 -4.98 -7.34 3.18
N PHE A 143 -6.02 -7.24 4.00
CA PHE A 143 -5.94 -6.62 5.31
C PHE A 143 -5.81 -7.68 6.38
N MET A 144 -4.84 -7.50 7.27
CA MET A 144 -4.69 -8.32 8.45
C MET A 144 -5.53 -7.76 9.59
N LYS A 145 -5.77 -8.60 10.61
CA LYS A 145 -6.61 -8.23 11.75
C LYS A 145 -6.07 -6.95 12.44
N TYR A 146 -6.97 -5.97 12.58
CA TYR A 146 -6.72 -4.73 13.29
C TYR A 146 -7.92 -4.43 14.19
N ASP A 147 -7.68 -4.23 15.48
CA ASP A 147 -8.74 -4.19 16.48
C ASP A 147 -9.47 -2.84 16.57
N PHE A 148 -8.98 -1.83 15.85
CA PHE A 148 -9.58 -0.50 15.79
C PHE A 148 -10.14 -0.22 14.40
N GLU A 149 -10.79 0.92 14.23
CA GLU A 149 -11.28 1.34 12.94
C GLU A 149 -10.11 1.58 11.96
N ASN A 150 -10.12 0.86 10.84
CA ASN A 150 -9.13 1.01 9.79
C ASN A 150 -9.55 2.14 8.84
N PHE A 151 -8.70 3.13 8.68
CA PHE A 151 -8.96 4.29 7.84
C PHE A 151 -8.60 4.08 6.36
N SER A 152 -8.30 2.86 5.97
CA SER A 152 -8.12 2.54 4.55
C SER A 152 -9.42 2.73 3.77
N GLN A 153 -9.33 3.31 2.57
CA GLN A 153 -10.47 3.59 1.71
C GLN A 153 -10.15 3.28 0.26
N PHE A 154 -11.18 2.82 -0.46
CA PHE A 154 -11.14 2.62 -1.91
C PHE A 154 -12.32 3.36 -2.52
N ARG A 155 -12.05 4.35 -3.38
CA ARG A 155 -13.07 5.17 -4.03
C ARG A 155 -12.90 5.09 -5.54
N ASN A 156 -13.96 4.70 -6.26
CA ASN A 156 -13.93 4.60 -7.71
C ASN A 156 -12.73 3.79 -8.22
N CYS A 157 -12.48 2.64 -7.60
CA CYS A 157 -11.40 1.74 -7.97
C CYS A 157 -11.95 0.55 -8.77
N VAL A 158 -11.14 0.03 -9.68
CA VAL A 158 -11.43 -1.16 -10.46
C VAL A 158 -10.55 -2.31 -9.98
N PHE A 159 -11.17 -3.45 -9.75
CA PHE A 159 -10.50 -4.71 -9.47
C PHE A 159 -10.89 -5.69 -10.57
N GLU A 160 -9.96 -6.05 -11.42
CA GLU A 160 -10.22 -6.89 -12.58
C GLU A 160 -9.19 -8.00 -12.74
N THR A 161 -9.58 -9.05 -13.42
CA THR A 161 -8.69 -10.13 -13.81
C THR A 161 -8.88 -10.41 -15.30
N ASN A 162 -7.78 -10.45 -16.02
CA ASN A 162 -7.76 -10.86 -17.41
C ASN A 162 -7.66 -12.39 -17.47
N VAL A 163 -8.75 -13.00 -17.83
CA VAL A 163 -8.84 -14.47 -17.96
C VAL A 163 -8.57 -14.87 -19.40
#